data_ca7ac0062b4861dd1a8d4a657c5bf67b
#
_entry.id   ca7ac0062b4861dd1a8d4a657c5bf67b
#
_cell.length_a   1.000
_cell.length_b   1.000
_cell.length_c   1.000
_cell.angle_alpha   90.00
_cell.angle_beta   90.00
_cell.angle_gamma   90.00
#
_symmetry.space_group_name_H-M   'P 1'
#
loop_
_entity.id
_entity.type
_entity.pdbx_description
1 polymer ?
#
loop_
_entity_poly.entity_id
_entity_poly.type
_entity_poly.pdbx_seq_one_letter_code
_entity_poly.pdbx_strand_id
1 'polypeptide(L)'
;MSEHPPTKQPAKQEGKQPAKRVRTRRAAPKKASGETVTAQPETEQPDSAGKAVTTEKTETVETATAIVDTVDSAADPDAAAEDDLELAEEETELDEDEPEDQEALEARMEELTDTGVSTADPVRQYLREIGRVKLLTLEEEISLARRYEEGKEASARLVEEGETLPERTKRGLVRVVEDGELAKGQLTEANLRLVVSVAKKYRNRGLSFMDTVQEGNQGLIRAVEKFDYRKGFKFSTYATWWIRQAVNRAIADQGRTIRIPVHMGETLNKLSRLRRELHQDLSREPTFAELAHAMGPGWNADRVEEVFSLTREPMSLETPIGEEDDSFYGDFIPDESVASPIDLVSRNAMNERLGEALDRLNEREALVLKMRHGLIDDREHTLEEVGQQLGVTRERIRQIENKALRKLKYFESRNRGLRDFVEH
;
A
#
# COMPACT_ATOMS: atom_id res chain seq x y z
N MET A 1 63.09 -24.79 -23.46
CA MET A 1 64.07 -23.90 -22.84
C MET A 1 63.31 -23.20 -21.77
N SER A 2 63.34 -23.82 -20.56
CA SER A 2 64.21 -23.43 -19.44
C SER A 2 63.74 -22.07 -18.88
N GLU A 3 63.33 -21.85 -17.65
CA GLU A 3 63.69 -22.43 -16.37
C GLU A 3 62.75 -21.92 -15.26
N HIS A 4 62.30 -22.79 -14.38
CA HIS A 4 61.91 -22.53 -13.00
C HIS A 4 63.17 -22.54 -12.10
N PRO A 5 63.13 -22.30 -10.78
CA PRO A 5 62.39 -21.53 -9.78
C PRO A 5 63.33 -20.72 -8.83
N PRO A 6 63.20 -20.47 -7.53
CA PRO A 6 62.55 -21.20 -6.45
C PRO A 6 61.93 -20.40 -5.29
N THR A 7 61.00 -21.04 -4.62
CA THR A 7 60.61 -21.17 -3.21
C THR A 7 61.50 -20.51 -2.13
N LYS A 8 60.86 -19.83 -1.13
CA LYS A 8 61.23 -19.92 0.30
C LYS A 8 60.08 -19.47 1.23
N GLN A 9 59.53 -20.40 1.99
CA GLN A 9 59.13 -20.29 3.38
C GLN A 9 60.28 -20.77 4.28
N PRO A 10 60.23 -20.73 5.64
CA PRO A 10 59.30 -20.17 6.63
C PRO A 10 60.05 -19.51 7.85
N ALA A 11 59.33 -18.89 8.80
CA ALA A 11 59.75 -18.86 10.21
C ALA A 11 58.58 -18.63 11.17
N LYS A 12 58.43 -19.57 12.07
CA LYS A 12 57.69 -19.66 13.32
C LYS A 12 58.29 -18.75 14.40
N GLN A 13 57.49 -18.34 15.36
CA GLN A 13 57.60 -18.57 16.82
C GLN A 13 56.64 -17.65 17.55
N GLU A 14 55.70 -18.20 18.31
CA GLU A 14 55.68 -18.34 19.79
C GLU A 14 55.50 -17.00 20.52
N GLY A 15 54.55 -16.80 21.37
CA GLY A 15 53.81 -17.58 22.34
C GLY A 15 53.54 -16.64 23.52
N LYS A 16 52.38 -16.77 24.12
CA LYS A 16 52.12 -16.75 25.56
C LYS A 16 50.75 -16.15 25.94
N GLN A 17 49.87 -17.02 26.36
CA GLN A 17 48.91 -16.78 27.44
C GLN A 17 49.61 -16.92 28.80
N PRO A 18 48.98 -16.74 29.97
CA PRO A 18 47.69 -16.24 30.42
C PRO A 18 47.77 -15.43 31.74
N ALA A 19 46.68 -14.94 32.28
CA ALA A 19 46.31 -14.84 33.69
C ALA A 19 45.27 -13.72 33.90
N LYS A 20 44.26 -13.80 34.63
CA LYS A 20 43.67 -14.34 35.82
C LYS A 20 42.46 -13.51 36.20
N ARG A 21 41.31 -14.12 36.33
CA ARG A 21 40.27 -13.99 37.31
C ARG A 21 40.53 -13.04 38.46
N VAL A 22 39.56 -12.11 38.73
CA VAL A 22 39.16 -11.81 40.10
C VAL A 22 37.61 -11.71 40.19
N ARG A 23 37.07 -12.55 41.04
CA ARG A 23 35.73 -12.56 41.61
C ARG A 23 35.72 -11.70 42.85
N THR A 24 34.69 -10.88 43.07
CA THR A 24 34.13 -10.54 44.38
C THR A 24 32.67 -10.13 44.14
N ARG A 25 31.69 -10.86 44.47
CA ARG A 25 31.00 -11.23 45.71
C ARG A 25 30.41 -9.99 46.47
N ARG A 26 29.03 -9.89 46.38
CA ARG A 26 28.07 -9.87 47.49
C ARG A 26 27.99 -8.63 48.35
N ALA A 27 26.80 -7.96 48.39
CA ALA A 27 26.01 -7.84 49.61
C ALA A 27 24.67 -7.13 49.34
N ALA A 28 23.57 -7.76 49.59
CA ALA A 28 22.40 -7.15 50.23
C ALA A 28 22.66 -7.23 51.75
N PRO A 29 22.14 -6.40 52.62
CA PRO A 29 20.79 -6.62 53.13
C PRO A 29 20.01 -5.41 53.74
N LYS A 30 18.80 -5.69 54.11
CA LYS A 30 18.03 -5.42 55.35
C LYS A 30 16.99 -4.30 55.37
N LYS A 31 15.81 -4.78 55.61
CA LYS A 31 14.65 -4.43 56.40
C LYS A 31 14.88 -3.55 57.65
N ALA A 32 13.96 -2.63 57.94
CA ALA A 32 13.30 -2.35 59.20
C ALA A 32 12.09 -1.44 58.87
N SER A 33 10.83 -1.73 59.06
CA SER A 33 10.02 -1.98 60.28
C SER A 33 9.65 -0.68 61.04
N GLY A 34 8.34 -0.54 61.18
CA GLY A 34 7.63 0.10 62.30
C GLY A 34 6.87 1.35 61.83
N GLU A 35 5.68 1.66 62.21
CA GLU A 35 4.59 1.23 63.03
C GLU A 35 3.41 2.16 62.72
N THR A 36 2.22 1.59 62.57
CA THR A 36 0.97 1.75 63.26
C THR A 36 0.50 3.16 63.68
N VAL A 37 -0.74 3.49 63.36
CA VAL A 37 -1.88 3.83 64.24
C VAL A 37 -3.12 4.20 63.43
N THR A 38 -4.11 3.37 63.40
CA THR A 38 -5.52 3.41 63.83
C THR A 38 -6.35 4.68 63.63
N ALA A 39 -7.46 4.59 62.94
CA ALA A 39 -8.81 4.67 63.50
C ALA A 39 -9.89 4.72 62.39
N GLN A 40 -10.80 3.79 62.41
CA GLN A 40 -12.20 3.87 61.93
C GLN A 40 -13.05 4.37 63.13
N PRO A 41 -14.36 4.66 63.07
CA PRO A 41 -15.40 4.12 62.16
C PRO A 41 -16.60 5.05 61.80
N GLU A 42 -17.57 4.41 61.16
CA GLU A 42 -19.07 4.59 61.17
C GLU A 42 -19.69 5.42 60.05
N THR A 43 -20.44 4.75 59.25
CA THR A 43 -21.85 4.35 59.07
C THR A 43 -22.67 5.37 58.32
N GLU A 44 -23.26 4.97 57.21
CA GLU A 44 -24.65 4.67 56.97
C GLU A 44 -24.95 4.42 55.47
N GLN A 45 -25.56 3.24 55.19
CA GLN A 45 -26.38 2.94 54.05
C GLN A 45 -27.85 3.31 54.34
N PRO A 46 -28.86 3.32 53.44
CA PRO A 46 -28.98 2.43 52.26
C PRO A 46 -29.73 2.98 51.01
N ASP A 47 -29.81 2.08 50.00
CA ASP A 47 -30.88 1.85 49.01
C ASP A 47 -30.93 2.73 47.74
N SER A 48 -30.80 2.18 46.58
CA SER A 48 -31.57 1.27 45.77
C SER A 48 -31.16 1.31 44.28
N ALA A 49 -31.02 0.14 43.76
CA ALA A 49 -31.38 -0.34 42.41
C ALA A 49 -30.82 0.27 41.13
N GLY A 50 -30.10 -0.56 40.37
CA GLY A 50 -30.22 -0.56 38.93
C GLY A 50 -28.93 -0.75 38.13
N LYS A 51 -28.55 -1.97 37.93
CA LYS A 51 -27.89 -2.54 36.74
C LYS A 51 -27.19 -1.60 35.77
N ALA A 52 -25.86 -1.74 35.64
CA ALA A 52 -25.18 -1.96 34.37
C ALA A 52 -23.77 -2.51 34.62
N VAL A 53 -23.56 -3.71 34.14
CA VAL A 53 -22.29 -4.45 34.15
C VAL A 53 -21.53 -4.07 32.91
N THR A 54 -20.33 -3.55 33.13
CA THR A 54 -19.09 -3.75 32.37
C THR A 54 -19.16 -4.23 30.91
N THR A 55 -18.70 -3.41 30.01
CA THR A 55 -17.89 -3.80 28.86
C THR A 55 -16.97 -2.63 28.49
N GLU A 56 -15.84 -2.53 29.13
CA GLU A 56 -14.66 -1.81 28.64
C GLU A 56 -13.64 -2.86 28.21
N LYS A 57 -13.64 -3.17 26.94
CA LYS A 57 -12.46 -3.73 26.20
C LYS A 57 -12.76 -4.07 24.74
N THR A 58 -13.50 -3.23 24.01
CA THR A 58 -13.69 -3.44 22.56
C THR A 58 -13.75 -2.14 21.74
N GLU A 59 -13.37 -1.00 22.29
CA GLU A 59 -13.48 0.28 21.57
C GLU A 59 -12.23 0.72 20.79
N THR A 60 -11.12 -0.01 20.84
CA THR A 60 -9.89 0.39 20.16
C THR A 60 -9.66 -0.26 18.79
N VAL A 61 -10.56 -1.15 18.34
CA VAL A 61 -10.44 -1.80 17.01
C VAL A 61 -11.47 -1.27 16.00
N GLU A 62 -12.60 -0.73 16.46
CA GLU A 62 -13.63 -0.20 15.56
C GLU A 62 -13.35 1.22 15.02
N THR A 63 -12.49 2.01 15.67
CA THR A 63 -12.15 3.34 15.17
C THR A 63 -11.11 3.35 14.05
N ALA A 64 -10.37 2.27 13.86
CA ALA A 64 -9.42 2.15 12.73
C ALA A 64 -10.10 1.68 11.43
N THR A 65 -11.22 0.93 11.53
CA THR A 65 -12.00 0.47 10.37
C THR A 65 -13.03 1.48 9.88
N ALA A 66 -13.48 2.39 10.75
CA ALA A 66 -14.49 3.41 10.38
C ALA A 66 -13.93 4.59 9.55
N ILE A 67 -12.61 4.73 9.45
CA ILE A 67 -11.97 5.76 8.61
C ILE A 67 -11.71 5.24 7.18
N VAL A 68 -11.78 3.92 6.96
CA VAL A 68 -11.50 3.31 5.64
C VAL A 68 -12.75 3.24 4.75
N ASP A 69 -13.97 3.24 5.32
CA ASP A 69 -15.21 2.97 4.56
C ASP A 69 -15.98 4.22 4.08
N THR A 70 -15.48 5.44 4.29
CA THR A 70 -16.24 6.66 3.90
C THR A 70 -15.69 7.44 2.70
N VAL A 71 -14.69 6.93 1.97
CA VAL A 71 -14.09 7.66 0.83
C VAL A 71 -14.25 6.93 -0.52
N ASP A 72 -14.98 5.83 -0.59
CA ASP A 72 -15.24 5.14 -1.89
C ASP A 72 -16.66 5.42 -2.43
N SER A 73 -17.21 6.58 -2.11
CA SER A 73 -18.39 7.12 -2.80
C SER A 73 -17.91 8.04 -3.92
N ALA A 74 -18.16 7.64 -5.15
CA ALA A 74 -17.93 8.35 -6.39
C ALA A 74 -18.07 9.88 -6.25
N ALA A 75 -17.01 10.54 -5.78
CA ALA A 75 -16.83 11.96 -5.91
C ALA A 75 -16.42 12.24 -7.36
N ASP A 76 -17.15 13.12 -8.00
CA ASP A 76 -16.89 13.64 -9.32
C ASP A 76 -15.40 14.02 -9.41
N PRO A 77 -14.61 13.48 -10.36
CA PRO A 77 -13.18 13.80 -10.45
C PRO A 77 -12.89 15.28 -10.71
N ASP A 78 -13.93 16.06 -11.05
CA ASP A 78 -13.86 17.50 -11.25
C ASP A 78 -13.96 18.31 -9.95
N ALA A 79 -14.65 17.82 -8.91
CA ALA A 79 -14.75 18.52 -7.62
C ALA A 79 -13.49 18.35 -6.76
N ALA A 80 -12.79 17.21 -6.88
CA ALA A 80 -11.51 17.00 -6.21
C ALA A 80 -10.38 17.87 -6.80
N ALA A 81 -10.53 18.36 -8.03
CA ALA A 81 -9.51 19.18 -8.67
C ALA A 81 -9.45 20.62 -8.14
N GLU A 82 -10.49 21.12 -7.46
CA GLU A 82 -10.49 22.47 -6.88
C GLU A 82 -9.89 22.49 -5.47
N ASP A 83 -10.06 21.43 -4.68
CA ASP A 83 -9.40 21.28 -3.36
C ASP A 83 -7.90 20.92 -3.51
N ASP A 84 -7.53 20.21 -4.58
CA ASP A 84 -6.13 19.93 -4.93
C ASP A 84 -5.36 21.18 -5.43
N LEU A 85 -6.05 22.27 -5.74
CA LEU A 85 -5.43 23.54 -6.15
C LEU A 85 -4.67 24.22 -5.00
N GLU A 86 -5.19 24.21 -3.78
CA GLU A 86 -4.52 24.82 -2.61
C GLU A 86 -3.27 23.99 -2.19
N LEU A 87 -3.34 22.66 -2.30
CA LEU A 87 -2.20 21.77 -1.95
C LEU A 87 -1.09 21.80 -3.02
N ALA A 88 -1.45 22.02 -4.29
CA ALA A 88 -0.47 22.12 -5.37
C ALA A 88 0.30 23.46 -5.35
N GLU A 89 -0.26 24.51 -4.79
CA GLU A 89 0.44 25.80 -4.62
C GLU A 89 1.55 25.71 -3.56
N GLU A 90 1.40 24.93 -2.49
CA GLU A 90 2.46 24.68 -1.51
C GLU A 90 3.62 23.82 -2.04
N GLU A 91 3.36 22.89 -2.99
CA GLU A 91 4.42 22.09 -3.64
C GLU A 91 5.18 22.84 -4.74
N THR A 92 4.61 23.93 -5.27
CA THR A 92 5.22 24.69 -6.37
C THR A 92 6.30 25.69 -5.91
N GLU A 93 6.36 26.04 -4.63
CA GLU A 93 7.42 26.94 -4.10
C GLU A 93 8.82 26.34 -4.12
N LEU A 94 9.00 25.04 -4.41
CA LEU A 94 10.31 24.38 -4.48
C LEU A 94 10.91 24.25 -5.88
N ASP A 95 10.14 24.52 -6.93
CA ASP A 95 10.61 24.45 -8.33
C ASP A 95 10.16 25.70 -9.11
N GLU A 96 10.50 26.90 -8.63
CA GLU A 96 10.52 28.13 -9.46
C GLU A 96 11.68 28.06 -10.48
N ASP A 97 11.68 27.01 -11.29
CA ASP A 97 12.38 27.07 -12.57
C ASP A 97 11.45 27.82 -13.53
N GLU A 98 11.88 29.01 -13.94
CA GLU A 98 11.29 29.76 -15.05
C GLU A 98 10.95 28.83 -16.21
N PRO A 99 9.86 29.06 -16.96
CA PRO A 99 9.54 28.25 -18.12
C PRO A 99 10.75 28.26 -19.04
N GLU A 100 11.48 27.10 -19.10
CA GLU A 100 12.62 26.94 -19.98
C GLU A 100 12.18 27.43 -21.38
N ASP A 101 12.91 28.37 -21.94
CA ASP A 101 12.62 28.91 -23.26
C ASP A 101 12.48 27.76 -24.25
N GLN A 102 11.46 27.84 -25.12
CA GLN A 102 11.14 26.78 -26.07
C GLN A 102 12.34 26.40 -26.94
N GLU A 103 13.26 27.36 -27.21
CA GLU A 103 14.51 27.14 -27.93
C GLU A 103 15.52 26.27 -27.16
N ALA A 104 15.61 26.43 -25.84
CA ALA A 104 16.43 25.56 -24.98
C ALA A 104 15.90 24.12 -24.93
N LEU A 105 14.59 23.97 -25.03
CA LEU A 105 13.92 22.66 -25.10
C LEU A 105 14.22 21.97 -26.44
N GLU A 106 14.26 22.74 -27.55
CA GLU A 106 14.59 22.21 -28.89
C GLU A 106 16.03 21.70 -28.95
N ALA A 107 17.00 22.52 -28.55
CA ALA A 107 18.40 22.12 -28.51
C ALA A 107 18.65 20.87 -27.67
N ARG A 108 17.94 20.75 -26.56
CA ARG A 108 18.06 19.62 -25.64
C ARG A 108 17.35 18.35 -26.13
N MET A 109 16.34 18.50 -27.01
CA MET A 109 15.70 17.36 -27.69
C MET A 109 16.56 16.87 -28.89
N GLU A 110 17.25 17.74 -29.60
CA GLU A 110 18.22 17.36 -30.61
C GLU A 110 19.35 16.53 -30.02
N GLU A 111 19.89 16.92 -28.86
CA GLU A 111 20.93 16.16 -28.15
C GLU A 111 20.48 14.75 -27.77
N LEU A 112 19.20 14.56 -27.39
CA LEU A 112 18.60 13.25 -27.06
C LEU A 112 18.35 12.36 -28.28
N THR A 113 18.21 12.96 -29.50
CA THR A 113 17.97 12.21 -30.73
C THR A 113 19.27 11.82 -31.45
N ASP A 114 20.40 12.52 -31.21
CA ASP A 114 21.67 12.35 -31.94
C ASP A 114 22.60 11.26 -31.34
N THR A 115 22.31 10.68 -30.17
CA THR A 115 23.07 9.55 -29.65
C THR A 115 22.81 8.31 -30.50
N GLY A 116 23.76 7.96 -31.38
CA GLY A 116 23.71 6.93 -32.43
C GLY A 116 23.37 5.48 -32.07
N VAL A 117 22.38 5.22 -31.23
CA VAL A 117 21.95 3.89 -30.80
C VAL A 117 20.68 3.45 -31.53
N SER A 118 20.63 2.18 -31.87
CA SER A 118 19.60 1.36 -32.54
C SER A 118 18.18 1.95 -32.67
N THR A 119 17.60 1.81 -33.87
CA THR A 119 16.24 2.17 -34.28
C THR A 119 15.11 1.44 -33.53
N ALA A 120 15.41 0.59 -32.56
CA ALA A 120 14.45 -0.27 -31.84
C ALA A 120 13.96 0.34 -30.49
N ASP A 121 14.39 1.54 -30.11
CA ASP A 121 13.92 2.19 -28.88
C ASP A 121 12.59 2.92 -29.12
N PRO A 122 11.48 2.47 -28.51
CA PRO A 122 10.16 3.09 -28.65
C PRO A 122 10.13 4.55 -28.16
N VAL A 123 10.95 4.89 -27.15
CA VAL A 123 11.08 6.27 -26.66
C VAL A 123 11.61 7.19 -27.74
N ARG A 124 12.67 6.77 -28.44
CA ARG A 124 13.27 7.52 -29.52
C ARG A 124 12.32 7.68 -30.71
N GLN A 125 11.55 6.62 -31.03
CA GLN A 125 10.54 6.69 -32.09
C GLN A 125 9.49 7.75 -31.76
N TYR A 126 8.95 7.71 -30.56
CA TYR A 126 7.97 8.69 -30.09
C TYR A 126 8.51 10.12 -30.13
N LEU A 127 9.71 10.37 -29.60
CA LEU A 127 10.34 11.69 -29.59
C LEU A 127 10.53 12.23 -31.03
N ARG A 128 10.86 11.35 -31.98
CA ARG A 128 10.98 11.73 -33.39
C ARG A 128 9.64 12.06 -34.04
N GLU A 129 8.58 11.37 -33.67
CA GLU A 129 7.22 11.60 -34.17
C GLU A 129 6.69 12.95 -33.70
N ILE A 130 6.77 13.24 -32.41
CA ILE A 130 6.31 14.52 -31.84
C ILE A 130 7.15 15.70 -32.30
N GLY A 131 8.45 15.48 -32.65
CA GLY A 131 9.35 16.50 -33.19
C GLY A 131 8.99 16.97 -34.62
N ARG A 132 8.17 16.22 -35.36
CA ARG A 132 7.73 16.59 -36.72
C ARG A 132 6.67 17.68 -36.73
N VAL A 133 5.92 17.82 -35.66
CA VAL A 133 4.83 18.80 -35.53
C VAL A 133 5.43 20.15 -35.18
N LYS A 134 5.04 21.21 -35.91
CA LYS A 134 5.50 22.56 -35.65
C LYS A 134 4.90 23.14 -34.37
N LEU A 135 5.67 23.96 -33.68
CA LEU A 135 5.17 24.74 -32.57
C LEU A 135 4.17 25.79 -33.06
N LEU A 136 3.14 26.03 -32.24
CA LEU A 136 2.09 26.99 -32.53
C LEU A 136 2.48 28.38 -32.05
N THR A 137 2.07 29.37 -32.82
CA THR A 137 2.08 30.78 -32.39
C THR A 137 0.84 31.06 -31.52
N LEU A 138 0.87 32.12 -30.71
CA LEU A 138 -0.26 32.52 -29.87
C LEU A 138 -1.57 32.72 -30.69
N GLU A 139 -1.45 33.26 -31.91
CA GLU A 139 -2.59 33.48 -32.79
C GLU A 139 -3.19 32.16 -33.28
N GLU A 140 -2.33 31.15 -33.56
CA GLU A 140 -2.76 29.83 -33.95
C GLU A 140 -3.40 29.08 -32.79
N GLU A 141 -2.84 29.19 -31.57
CA GLU A 141 -3.46 28.63 -30.36
C GLU A 141 -4.88 29.15 -30.17
N ILE A 142 -5.08 30.48 -30.24
CA ILE A 142 -6.40 31.12 -30.09
C ILE A 142 -7.35 30.66 -31.22
N SER A 143 -6.85 30.54 -32.45
CA SER A 143 -7.70 30.12 -33.57
C SER A 143 -8.18 28.68 -33.43
N LEU A 144 -7.31 27.76 -32.99
CA LEU A 144 -7.64 26.37 -32.76
C LEU A 144 -8.58 26.21 -31.56
N ALA A 145 -8.33 26.93 -30.46
CA ALA A 145 -9.20 26.92 -29.28
C ALA A 145 -10.61 27.42 -29.62
N ARG A 146 -10.75 28.47 -30.43
CA ARG A 146 -12.03 28.96 -30.91
C ARG A 146 -12.80 27.94 -31.75
N ARG A 147 -12.14 27.32 -32.71
CA ARG A 147 -12.74 26.27 -33.57
C ARG A 147 -13.22 25.09 -32.71
N TYR A 148 -12.43 24.71 -31.71
CA TYR A 148 -12.83 23.67 -30.77
C TYR A 148 -14.07 24.06 -29.94
N GLU A 149 -14.12 25.27 -29.41
CA GLU A 149 -15.29 25.78 -28.67
C GLU A 149 -16.54 25.84 -29.55
N GLU A 150 -16.44 26.33 -30.79
CA GLU A 150 -17.54 26.33 -31.78
C GLU A 150 -18.03 24.88 -32.07
N GLY A 151 -17.11 23.92 -32.16
CA GLY A 151 -17.42 22.50 -32.30
C GLY A 151 -18.19 21.94 -31.10
N LYS A 152 -17.77 22.29 -29.89
CA LYS A 152 -18.43 21.88 -28.64
C LYS A 152 -19.85 22.47 -28.53
N GLU A 153 -20.02 23.74 -28.87
CA GLU A 153 -21.35 24.37 -28.92
C GLU A 153 -22.24 23.72 -29.98
N ALA A 154 -21.70 23.42 -31.17
CA ALA A 154 -22.42 22.75 -32.24
C ALA A 154 -22.87 21.34 -31.82
N SER A 155 -22.03 20.61 -31.11
CA SER A 155 -22.34 19.26 -30.58
C SER A 155 -23.44 19.32 -29.54
N ALA A 156 -23.42 20.29 -28.61
CA ALA A 156 -24.47 20.53 -27.63
C ALA A 156 -25.82 20.81 -28.32
N ARG A 157 -25.85 21.71 -29.31
CA ARG A 157 -27.06 21.98 -30.08
C ARG A 157 -27.62 20.78 -30.86
N LEU A 158 -26.74 19.90 -31.36
CA LEU A 158 -27.17 18.66 -32.00
C LEU A 158 -27.80 17.69 -31.01
N VAL A 159 -27.36 17.65 -29.77
CA VAL A 159 -27.95 16.81 -28.71
C VAL A 159 -29.29 17.39 -28.25
N GLU A 160 -29.40 18.71 -28.04
CA GLU A 160 -30.60 19.34 -27.51
C GLU A 160 -31.73 19.44 -28.56
N GLU A 161 -31.40 19.88 -29.78
CA GLU A 161 -32.39 20.22 -30.82
C GLU A 161 -32.37 19.22 -32.00
N GLY A 162 -31.55 18.16 -31.93
CA GLY A 162 -31.24 17.30 -33.07
C GLY A 162 -32.45 16.66 -33.74
N GLU A 163 -33.56 16.41 -33.05
CA GLU A 163 -34.79 15.88 -33.69
C GLU A 163 -35.60 16.93 -34.43
N THR A 164 -35.51 18.21 -34.04
CA THR A 164 -36.35 19.30 -34.57
C THR A 164 -35.69 20.06 -35.71
N LEU A 165 -34.34 19.92 -35.88
CA LEU A 165 -33.59 20.67 -36.87
C LEU A 165 -33.76 20.14 -38.31
N PRO A 166 -33.80 21.02 -39.34
CA PRO A 166 -33.77 20.58 -40.73
C PRO A 166 -32.48 19.88 -41.08
N GLU A 167 -32.51 18.84 -41.92
CA GLU A 167 -31.39 18.01 -42.36
C GLU A 167 -30.19 18.82 -42.89
N ARG A 168 -30.46 19.97 -43.54
CA ARG A 168 -29.39 20.84 -44.05
C ARG A 168 -28.60 21.48 -42.90
N THR A 169 -29.28 21.90 -41.84
CA THR A 169 -28.65 22.50 -40.64
C THR A 169 -27.88 21.43 -39.87
N LYS A 170 -28.43 20.23 -39.70
CA LYS A 170 -27.74 19.11 -39.06
C LYS A 170 -26.41 18.81 -39.74
N ARG A 171 -26.40 18.71 -41.06
CA ARG A 171 -25.16 18.49 -41.81
C ARG A 171 -24.17 19.62 -41.68
N GLY A 172 -24.63 20.85 -41.53
CA GLY A 172 -23.79 22.04 -41.24
C GLY A 172 -23.12 21.90 -39.86
N LEU A 173 -23.91 21.60 -38.83
CA LEU A 173 -23.43 21.43 -37.47
C LEU A 173 -22.44 20.22 -37.32
N VAL A 174 -22.74 19.10 -37.98
CA VAL A 174 -21.81 17.94 -37.99
C VAL A 174 -20.41 18.33 -38.52
N ARG A 175 -20.35 19.12 -39.61
CA ARG A 175 -19.06 19.60 -40.14
C ARG A 175 -18.32 20.50 -39.15
N VAL A 176 -19.04 21.34 -38.39
CA VAL A 176 -18.42 22.18 -37.36
C VAL A 176 -17.88 21.35 -36.21
N VAL A 177 -18.59 20.29 -35.82
CA VAL A 177 -18.12 19.32 -34.81
C VAL A 177 -16.85 18.62 -35.29
N GLU A 178 -16.86 18.10 -36.52
CA GLU A 178 -15.69 17.44 -37.11
C GLU A 178 -14.47 18.38 -37.18
N ASP A 179 -14.69 19.66 -37.55
CA ASP A 179 -13.63 20.68 -37.58
C ASP A 179 -13.11 21.01 -36.18
N GLY A 180 -13.99 21.05 -35.17
CA GLY A 180 -13.63 21.22 -33.78
C GLY A 180 -12.78 20.07 -33.23
N GLU A 181 -13.12 18.82 -33.56
CA GLU A 181 -12.33 17.66 -33.17
C GLU A 181 -10.94 17.64 -33.82
N LEU A 182 -10.84 18.04 -35.11
CA LEU A 182 -9.58 18.21 -35.79
C LEU A 182 -8.73 19.30 -35.12
N ALA A 183 -9.35 20.43 -34.72
CA ALA A 183 -8.66 21.51 -34.02
C ALA A 183 -8.14 21.05 -32.64
N LYS A 184 -8.94 20.26 -31.88
CA LYS A 184 -8.52 19.61 -30.63
C LYS A 184 -7.27 18.73 -30.85
N GLY A 185 -7.31 17.88 -31.88
CA GLY A 185 -6.16 17.03 -32.25
C GLY A 185 -4.91 17.84 -32.55
N GLN A 186 -5.02 18.88 -33.38
CA GLN A 186 -3.89 19.74 -33.75
C GLN A 186 -3.29 20.48 -32.56
N LEU A 187 -4.14 21.03 -31.68
CA LEU A 187 -3.68 21.70 -30.44
C LEU A 187 -2.98 20.73 -29.50
N THR A 188 -3.48 19.50 -29.37
CA THR A 188 -2.87 18.46 -28.55
C THR A 188 -1.52 18.02 -29.13
N GLU A 189 -1.46 17.67 -30.42
CA GLU A 189 -0.25 17.19 -31.08
C GLU A 189 0.89 18.20 -31.00
N ALA A 190 0.60 19.49 -31.20
CA ALA A 190 1.61 20.54 -31.14
C ALA A 190 2.20 20.72 -29.73
N ASN A 191 1.49 20.31 -28.68
CA ASN A 191 1.91 20.47 -27.28
C ASN A 191 2.42 19.17 -26.63
N LEU A 192 2.55 18.06 -27.34
CA LEU A 192 3.13 16.82 -26.80
C LEU A 192 4.57 17.01 -26.30
N ARG A 193 5.34 17.92 -26.91
CA ARG A 193 6.69 18.27 -26.49
C ARG A 193 6.73 18.87 -25.09
N LEU A 194 5.71 19.67 -24.71
CA LEU A 194 5.56 20.23 -23.38
C LEU A 194 5.37 19.12 -22.33
N VAL A 195 4.59 18.08 -22.65
CA VAL A 195 4.42 16.91 -21.73
C VAL A 195 5.76 16.25 -21.46
N VAL A 196 6.57 16.03 -22.49
CA VAL A 196 7.89 15.39 -22.32
C VAL A 196 8.82 16.23 -21.44
N SER A 197 8.79 17.56 -21.56
CA SER A 197 9.60 18.46 -20.73
C SER A 197 9.24 18.35 -19.25
N VAL A 198 7.94 18.26 -18.93
CA VAL A 198 7.45 18.06 -17.57
C VAL A 198 7.77 16.66 -17.08
N ALA A 199 7.43 15.61 -17.84
CA ALA A 199 7.62 14.20 -17.45
C ALA A 199 9.09 13.85 -17.17
N LYS A 200 10.04 14.53 -17.81
CA LYS A 200 11.48 14.34 -17.60
C LYS A 200 11.91 14.56 -16.13
N LYS A 201 11.25 15.47 -15.40
CA LYS A 201 11.53 15.75 -13.98
C LYS A 201 11.06 14.62 -13.06
N TYR A 202 10.20 13.72 -13.55
CA TYR A 202 9.58 12.61 -12.78
C TYR A 202 10.18 11.23 -13.09
N ARG A 203 11.37 11.16 -13.67
CA ARG A 203 12.06 9.89 -13.93
C ARG A 203 12.40 9.15 -12.64
N ASN A 204 12.37 7.83 -12.70
CA ASN A 204 12.76 6.93 -11.59
C ASN A 204 11.87 7.06 -10.33
N ARG A 205 10.60 7.38 -10.50
CA ARG A 205 9.63 7.47 -9.41
C ARG A 205 8.61 6.31 -9.42
N GLY A 206 9.04 5.11 -9.88
CA GLY A 206 8.22 3.89 -9.87
C GLY A 206 7.49 3.61 -11.18
N LEU A 207 7.32 4.61 -12.07
CA LEU A 207 6.75 4.42 -13.41
C LEU A 207 7.83 4.47 -14.48
N SER A 208 7.59 3.77 -15.61
CA SER A 208 8.43 3.91 -16.78
C SER A 208 8.30 5.33 -17.36
N PHE A 209 9.34 5.79 -18.06
CA PHE A 209 9.31 7.13 -18.66
C PHE A 209 8.15 7.29 -19.66
N MET A 210 7.89 6.27 -20.48
CA MET A 210 6.79 6.32 -21.45
C MET A 210 5.43 6.33 -20.80
N ASP A 211 5.23 5.57 -19.72
CA ASP A 211 3.96 5.58 -18.97
C ASP A 211 3.74 6.95 -18.32
N THR A 212 4.79 7.55 -17.75
CA THR A 212 4.73 8.91 -17.20
C THR A 212 4.34 9.94 -18.27
N VAL A 213 4.89 9.82 -19.49
CA VAL A 213 4.52 10.68 -20.63
C VAL A 213 3.06 10.45 -21.04
N GLN A 214 2.58 9.21 -21.10
CA GLN A 214 1.19 8.92 -21.49
C GLN A 214 0.18 9.44 -20.47
N GLU A 215 0.46 9.30 -19.18
CA GLU A 215 -0.38 9.91 -18.13
C GLU A 215 -0.35 11.45 -18.23
N GLY A 216 0.80 12.04 -18.51
CA GLY A 216 0.92 13.46 -18.81
C GLY A 216 0.12 13.88 -20.04
N ASN A 217 0.07 13.06 -21.10
CA ASN A 217 -0.75 13.31 -22.28
C ASN A 217 -2.25 13.32 -21.96
N GLN A 218 -2.71 12.47 -21.03
CA GLN A 218 -4.09 12.54 -20.57
C GLN A 218 -4.38 13.85 -19.82
N GLY A 219 -3.43 14.33 -19.03
CA GLY A 219 -3.48 15.67 -18.43
C GLY A 219 -3.56 16.78 -19.47
N LEU A 220 -2.75 16.71 -20.54
CA LEU A 220 -2.79 17.66 -21.65
C LEU A 220 -4.14 17.66 -22.35
N ILE A 221 -4.75 16.50 -22.61
CA ILE A 221 -6.08 16.42 -23.24
C ILE A 221 -7.13 17.13 -22.36
N ARG A 222 -7.10 16.91 -21.05
CA ARG A 222 -8.00 17.64 -20.11
C ARG A 222 -7.75 19.14 -20.12
N ALA A 223 -6.47 19.55 -20.20
CA ALA A 223 -6.12 20.96 -20.33
C ALA A 223 -6.73 21.59 -21.59
N VAL A 224 -6.65 20.90 -22.75
CA VAL A 224 -7.26 21.37 -24.02
C VAL A 224 -8.78 21.50 -23.89
N GLU A 225 -9.44 20.54 -23.22
CA GLU A 225 -10.89 20.55 -23.03
C GLU A 225 -11.42 21.70 -22.15
N LYS A 226 -10.58 22.15 -21.20
CA LYS A 226 -10.94 23.20 -20.22
C LYS A 226 -10.28 24.55 -20.51
N PHE A 227 -9.49 24.66 -21.57
CA PHE A 227 -8.76 25.90 -21.90
C PHE A 227 -9.71 27.01 -22.34
N ASP A 228 -9.56 28.20 -21.75
CA ASP A 228 -10.29 29.42 -22.09
C ASP A 228 -9.32 30.48 -22.63
N TYR A 229 -9.27 30.63 -23.96
CA TYR A 229 -8.42 31.62 -24.64
C TYR A 229 -8.78 33.07 -24.33
N ARG A 230 -10.01 33.35 -23.81
CA ARG A 230 -10.49 34.72 -23.49
C ARG A 230 -9.73 35.30 -22.30
N LYS A 231 -9.13 34.47 -21.45
CA LYS A 231 -8.33 34.89 -20.29
C LYS A 231 -6.98 35.52 -20.68
N GLY A 232 -6.52 35.36 -21.92
CA GLY A 232 -5.32 36.00 -22.45
C GLY A 232 -3.98 35.37 -22.03
N PHE A 233 -4.00 34.25 -21.31
CA PHE A 233 -2.79 33.50 -20.93
C PHE A 233 -2.37 32.53 -22.05
N LYS A 234 -1.07 32.23 -22.13
CA LYS A 234 -0.56 31.19 -23.04
C LYS A 234 -1.10 29.83 -22.61
N PHE A 235 -1.40 28.98 -23.59
CA PHE A 235 -1.86 27.61 -23.34
C PHE A 235 -0.89 26.82 -22.47
N SER A 236 0.43 26.96 -22.70
CA SER A 236 1.47 26.25 -21.94
C SER A 236 1.40 26.49 -20.44
N THR A 237 1.09 27.71 -19.98
CA THR A 237 0.98 28.05 -18.55
C THR A 237 -0.14 27.24 -17.89
N TYR A 238 -1.29 27.15 -18.54
CA TYR A 238 -2.43 26.38 -18.04
C TYR A 238 -2.22 24.88 -18.15
N ALA A 239 -1.68 24.41 -19.29
CA ALA A 239 -1.47 22.98 -19.55
C ALA A 239 -0.43 22.36 -18.60
N THR A 240 0.63 23.09 -18.23
CA THR A 240 1.66 22.60 -17.32
C THR A 240 1.08 22.16 -15.98
N TRP A 241 0.10 22.86 -15.44
CA TRP A 241 -0.58 22.49 -14.21
C TRP A 241 -1.31 21.15 -14.36
N TRP A 242 -2.13 20.98 -15.42
CA TRP A 242 -2.86 19.73 -15.65
C TRP A 242 -1.95 18.54 -15.94
N ILE A 243 -0.87 18.77 -16.67
CA ILE A 243 0.13 17.72 -16.93
C ILE A 243 0.79 17.29 -15.64
N ARG A 244 1.22 18.25 -14.79
CA ARG A 244 1.85 17.98 -13.50
C ARG A 244 0.92 17.21 -12.58
N GLN A 245 -0.32 17.65 -12.47
CA GLN A 245 -1.33 16.98 -11.66
C GLN A 245 -1.60 15.55 -12.11
N ALA A 246 -1.74 15.32 -13.42
CA ALA A 246 -1.95 13.98 -13.96
C ALA A 246 -0.76 13.06 -13.68
N VAL A 247 0.47 13.54 -13.86
CA VAL A 247 1.69 12.79 -13.60
C VAL A 247 1.84 12.47 -12.10
N ASN A 248 1.64 13.44 -11.21
CA ASN A 248 1.73 13.22 -9.77
C ASN A 248 0.70 12.19 -9.31
N ARG A 249 -0.54 12.31 -9.78
CA ARG A 249 -1.61 11.36 -9.45
C ARG A 249 -1.29 9.96 -9.95
N ALA A 250 -0.80 9.83 -11.18
CA ALA A 250 -0.41 8.53 -11.74
C ALA A 250 0.74 7.88 -10.94
N ILE A 251 1.74 8.65 -10.51
CA ILE A 251 2.83 8.16 -9.67
C ILE A 251 2.30 7.70 -8.31
N ALA A 252 1.39 8.46 -7.69
CA ALA A 252 0.80 8.08 -6.41
C ALA A 252 -0.04 6.80 -6.52
N ASP A 253 -0.80 6.64 -7.62
CA ASP A 253 -1.72 5.54 -7.84
C ASP A 253 -1.03 4.25 -8.33
N GLN A 254 0.00 4.35 -9.16
CA GLN A 254 0.57 3.23 -9.92
C GLN A 254 2.08 3.05 -9.70
N GLY A 255 2.76 4.01 -9.04
CA GLY A 255 4.22 3.99 -8.88
C GLY A 255 4.75 2.92 -7.92
N ARG A 256 3.89 2.24 -7.15
CA ARG A 256 4.27 1.24 -6.16
C ARG A 256 3.64 -0.11 -6.44
N THR A 257 4.39 -1.20 -6.21
CA THR A 257 3.89 -2.57 -6.31
C THR A 257 2.72 -2.82 -5.36
N ILE A 258 2.81 -2.31 -4.13
CA ILE A 258 1.70 -2.31 -3.17
C ILE A 258 1.13 -0.90 -3.16
N ARG A 259 -0.08 -0.74 -3.71
CA ARG A 259 -0.77 0.55 -3.81
C ARG A 259 -1.01 1.16 -2.42
N ILE A 260 -0.69 2.45 -2.30
CA ILE A 260 -0.95 3.27 -1.12
C ILE A 260 -1.97 4.35 -1.50
N PRO A 261 -2.98 4.66 -0.67
CA PRO A 261 -3.90 5.77 -0.89
C PRO A 261 -3.16 7.11 -1.04
N VAL A 262 -3.68 8.01 -1.89
CA VAL A 262 -3.02 9.30 -2.22
C VAL A 262 -2.72 10.12 -0.96
N HIS A 263 -3.70 10.29 -0.04
CA HIS A 263 -3.51 11.04 1.21
C HIS A 263 -2.40 10.49 2.10
N MET A 264 -2.12 9.16 2.04
CA MET A 264 -0.98 8.57 2.75
C MET A 264 0.33 8.89 2.06
N GLY A 265 0.32 8.95 0.71
CA GLY A 265 1.45 9.42 -0.09
C GLY A 265 1.84 10.87 0.23
N GLU A 266 0.87 11.77 0.33
CA GLU A 266 1.07 13.17 0.74
C GLU A 266 1.65 13.27 2.15
N THR A 267 1.10 12.48 3.08
CA THR A 267 1.62 12.39 4.45
C THR A 267 3.09 11.93 4.47
N LEU A 268 3.44 10.93 3.67
CA LEU A 268 4.81 10.44 3.50
C LEU A 268 5.74 11.51 2.93
N ASN A 269 5.29 12.25 1.92
CA ASN A 269 6.03 13.34 1.31
C ASN A 269 6.29 14.46 2.34
N LYS A 270 5.26 14.85 3.10
CA LYS A 270 5.38 15.83 4.18
C LYS A 270 6.36 15.37 5.26
N LEU A 271 6.27 14.13 5.72
CA LEU A 271 7.21 13.55 6.68
C LEU A 271 8.64 13.52 6.14
N SER A 272 8.82 13.16 4.87
CA SER A 272 10.12 13.12 4.22
C SER A 272 10.75 14.52 4.06
N ARG A 273 9.92 15.55 3.84
CA ARG A 273 10.34 16.96 3.81
C ARG A 273 10.81 17.40 5.20
N LEU A 274 9.96 17.22 6.23
CA LEU A 274 10.30 17.56 7.61
C LEU A 274 11.53 16.82 8.12
N ARG A 275 11.72 15.55 7.73
CA ARG A 275 12.92 14.79 8.05
C ARG A 275 14.18 15.44 7.48
N ARG A 276 14.13 15.92 6.23
CA ARG A 276 15.25 16.62 5.58
C ARG A 276 15.55 17.96 6.25
N GLU A 277 14.52 18.74 6.55
CA GLU A 277 14.66 20.04 7.24
C GLU A 277 15.27 19.86 8.63
N LEU A 278 14.72 18.96 9.45
CA LEU A 278 15.25 18.66 10.78
C LEU A 278 16.66 18.05 10.74
N HIS A 279 16.96 17.24 9.72
CA HIS A 279 18.32 16.71 9.53
C HIS A 279 19.33 17.84 9.25
N GLN A 280 18.93 18.85 8.47
CA GLN A 280 19.76 20.02 8.18
C GLN A 280 19.97 20.87 9.44
N ASP A 281 18.91 21.11 10.22
CA ASP A 281 18.97 21.94 11.44
C ASP A 281 19.75 21.27 12.55
N LEU A 282 19.51 19.96 12.77
CA LEU A 282 20.12 19.20 13.86
C LEU A 282 21.49 18.62 13.50
N SER A 283 21.86 18.60 12.21
CA SER A 283 23.06 17.91 11.68
C SER A 283 23.14 16.43 12.08
N ARG A 284 22.00 15.79 12.38
CA ARG A 284 21.84 14.36 12.69
C ARG A 284 20.46 13.86 12.24
N GLU A 285 20.30 12.55 12.15
CA GLU A 285 18.96 11.96 11.91
C GLU A 285 17.99 12.34 13.04
N PRO A 286 16.80 12.91 12.71
CA PRO A 286 15.78 13.21 13.70
C PRO A 286 15.13 11.94 14.22
N THR A 287 14.75 11.94 15.50
CA THR A 287 13.98 10.85 16.11
C THR A 287 12.52 10.92 15.72
N PHE A 288 11.79 9.81 15.81
CA PHE A 288 10.34 9.79 15.52
C PHE A 288 9.54 10.72 16.43
N ALA A 289 10.02 10.97 17.66
CA ALA A 289 9.38 11.91 18.58
C ALA A 289 9.55 13.37 18.11
N GLU A 290 10.72 13.73 17.58
CA GLU A 290 10.99 15.07 17.02
C GLU A 290 10.16 15.29 15.74
N LEU A 291 10.06 14.28 14.87
CA LEU A 291 9.20 14.30 13.68
C LEU A 291 7.72 14.45 14.06
N ALA A 292 7.25 13.71 15.06
CA ALA A 292 5.88 13.82 15.56
C ALA A 292 5.57 15.22 16.09
N HIS A 293 6.54 15.83 16.79
CA HIS A 293 6.39 17.20 17.28
C HIS A 293 6.31 18.21 16.11
N ALA A 294 7.12 18.05 15.06
CA ALA A 294 7.13 18.91 13.88
C ALA A 294 5.84 18.75 13.03
N MET A 295 5.25 17.56 13.00
CA MET A 295 3.96 17.30 12.30
C MET A 295 2.77 17.99 12.98
N GLY A 296 2.87 18.30 14.28
CA GLY A 296 1.84 19.02 15.03
C GLY A 296 0.93 18.15 15.88
N PRO A 297 -0.17 18.71 16.41
CA PRO A 297 -1.04 18.02 17.34
C PRO A 297 -1.74 16.83 16.67
N GLY A 298 -1.79 15.70 17.40
CA GLY A 298 -2.38 14.44 16.92
C GLY A 298 -1.38 13.43 16.35
N TRP A 299 -0.09 13.77 16.32
CA TRP A 299 0.99 12.86 15.91
C TRP A 299 1.77 12.34 17.12
N ASN A 300 2.02 11.03 17.14
CA ASN A 300 2.84 10.33 18.12
C ASN A 300 4.00 9.63 17.42
N ALA A 301 5.06 9.31 18.16
CA ALA A 301 6.23 8.61 17.63
C ALA A 301 5.84 7.27 16.95
N ASP A 302 4.95 6.50 17.58
CA ASP A 302 4.48 5.20 17.06
C ASP A 302 3.75 5.36 15.70
N ARG A 303 2.91 6.39 15.56
CA ARG A 303 2.22 6.68 14.30
C ARG A 303 3.18 7.12 13.19
N VAL A 304 4.22 7.87 13.52
CA VAL A 304 5.27 8.23 12.56
C VAL A 304 6.04 6.98 12.11
N GLU A 305 6.39 6.07 13.02
CA GLU A 305 7.04 4.81 12.71
C GLU A 305 6.16 3.92 11.83
N GLU A 306 4.86 3.82 12.11
CA GLU A 306 3.89 3.08 11.31
C GLU A 306 3.85 3.63 9.88
N VAL A 307 3.72 4.95 9.70
CA VAL A 307 3.72 5.59 8.38
C VAL A 307 5.04 5.36 7.64
N PHE A 308 6.19 5.44 8.32
CA PHE A 308 7.48 5.11 7.70
C PHE A 308 7.59 3.63 7.31
N SER A 309 6.94 2.73 8.03
CA SER A 309 6.92 1.30 7.65
C SER A 309 6.28 1.06 6.29
N LEU A 310 5.29 1.90 5.90
CA LEU A 310 4.64 1.85 4.58
C LEU A 310 5.56 2.29 3.44
N THR A 311 6.68 2.97 3.75
CA THR A 311 7.65 3.40 2.73
C THR A 311 8.47 2.24 2.17
N ARG A 312 8.50 1.10 2.86
CA ARG A 312 9.30 -0.06 2.45
C ARG A 312 8.79 -0.61 1.13
N GLU A 313 9.68 -0.72 0.16
CA GLU A 313 9.40 -1.35 -1.12
C GLU A 313 9.72 -2.84 -1.05
N PRO A 314 8.91 -3.71 -1.70
CA PRO A 314 9.22 -5.13 -1.79
C PRO A 314 10.48 -5.36 -2.64
N MET A 315 11.29 -6.30 -2.22
CA MET A 315 12.49 -6.74 -2.94
C MET A 315 12.14 -7.91 -3.86
N SER A 316 12.79 -8.00 -5.02
CA SER A 316 12.61 -9.12 -5.95
C SER A 316 13.13 -10.41 -5.34
N LEU A 317 12.36 -11.50 -5.49
CA LEU A 317 12.78 -12.85 -5.10
C LEU A 317 13.90 -13.39 -5.98
N GLU A 318 14.04 -12.86 -7.20
CA GLU A 318 15.10 -13.21 -8.16
C GLU A 318 16.39 -12.44 -7.92
N THR A 319 16.50 -11.68 -6.83
CA THR A 319 17.74 -10.98 -6.48
C THR A 319 18.83 -12.01 -6.14
N PRO A 320 19.96 -12.04 -6.84
CA PRO A 320 21.04 -12.96 -6.56
C PRO A 320 21.69 -12.65 -5.21
N ILE A 321 22.09 -13.69 -4.49
CA ILE A 321 22.78 -13.60 -3.21
C ILE A 321 24.15 -14.31 -3.35
N GLY A 322 25.23 -13.57 -3.07
CA GLY A 322 26.60 -14.08 -3.15
C GLY A 322 27.36 -13.60 -4.39
N GLU A 323 28.60 -14.06 -4.53
CA GLU A 323 29.49 -13.64 -5.62
C GLU A 323 29.37 -14.52 -6.88
N GLU A 324 28.71 -15.71 -6.79
CA GLU A 324 28.66 -16.71 -7.85
C GLU A 324 27.32 -16.77 -8.58
N ASP A 325 26.34 -15.89 -8.30
CA ASP A 325 24.99 -15.80 -8.90
C ASP A 325 24.17 -17.13 -8.90
N ASP A 326 24.61 -18.14 -8.13
CA ASP A 326 23.98 -19.46 -8.12
C ASP A 326 22.78 -19.57 -7.17
N SER A 327 22.53 -18.57 -6.30
CA SER A 327 21.47 -18.59 -5.29
C SER A 327 20.64 -17.32 -5.36
N PHE A 328 19.32 -17.48 -5.31
CA PHE A 328 18.35 -16.36 -5.31
C PHE A 328 17.71 -16.23 -3.94
N TYR A 329 17.20 -15.01 -3.64
CA TYR A 329 16.54 -14.74 -2.36
C TYR A 329 15.33 -15.65 -2.12
N GLY A 330 14.64 -16.05 -3.20
CA GLY A 330 13.50 -16.97 -3.16
C GLY A 330 13.85 -18.38 -2.64
N ASP A 331 15.08 -18.85 -2.85
CA ASP A 331 15.50 -20.19 -2.43
C ASP A 331 15.61 -20.36 -0.90
N PHE A 332 15.71 -19.23 -0.19
CA PHE A 332 15.80 -19.22 1.29
C PHE A 332 14.45 -19.11 1.98
N ILE A 333 13.36 -18.94 1.23
CA ILE A 333 12.02 -18.81 1.80
C ILE A 333 11.40 -20.19 1.90
N PRO A 334 11.18 -20.75 3.13
CA PRO A 334 10.53 -22.04 3.28
C PRO A 334 9.05 -21.97 2.89
N ASP A 335 8.54 -23.06 2.34
CA ASP A 335 7.11 -23.22 2.06
C ASP A 335 6.36 -23.54 3.38
N GLU A 336 5.64 -22.57 3.91
CA GLU A 336 4.85 -22.71 5.13
C GLU A 336 3.55 -23.51 4.91
N SER A 337 3.12 -23.72 3.66
CA SER A 337 1.91 -24.48 3.36
C SER A 337 2.10 -25.99 3.47
N VAL A 338 3.33 -26.46 3.37
CA VAL A 338 3.69 -27.88 3.49
C VAL A 338 3.98 -28.21 4.94
N ALA A 339 3.11 -29.03 5.54
CA ALA A 339 3.34 -29.52 6.91
C ALA A 339 4.61 -30.37 6.98
N SER A 340 5.40 -30.19 8.03
CA SER A 340 6.63 -30.98 8.22
C SER A 340 6.27 -32.47 8.34
N PRO A 341 7.17 -33.39 7.90
CA PRO A 341 6.95 -34.83 8.09
C PRO A 341 6.68 -35.23 9.54
N ILE A 342 7.29 -34.51 10.48
CA ILE A 342 7.11 -34.74 11.92
C ILE A 342 5.67 -34.35 12.32
N ASP A 343 5.16 -33.20 11.84
CA ASP A 343 3.80 -32.75 12.15
C ASP A 343 2.75 -33.70 11.55
N LEU A 344 3.00 -34.21 10.34
CA LEU A 344 2.13 -35.22 9.71
C LEU A 344 2.06 -36.51 10.53
N VAL A 345 3.21 -37.01 10.98
CA VAL A 345 3.27 -38.21 11.82
C VAL A 345 2.59 -37.97 13.18
N SER A 346 2.87 -36.84 13.80
CA SER A 346 2.21 -36.41 15.05
C SER A 346 0.70 -36.33 14.90
N ARG A 347 0.21 -35.70 13.82
CA ARG A 347 -1.22 -35.58 13.54
C ARG A 347 -1.86 -36.94 13.29
N ASN A 348 -1.21 -37.83 12.54
CA ASN A 348 -1.69 -39.18 12.30
C ASN A 348 -1.75 -40.00 13.60
N ALA A 349 -0.70 -39.95 14.43
CA ALA A 349 -0.66 -40.61 15.71
C ALA A 349 -1.75 -40.07 16.67
N MET A 350 -1.97 -38.75 16.67
CA MET A 350 -3.08 -38.12 17.44
C MET A 350 -4.44 -38.62 16.96
N ASN A 351 -4.68 -38.68 15.64
CA ASN A 351 -5.92 -39.17 15.05
C ASN A 351 -6.18 -40.64 15.39
N GLU A 352 -5.15 -41.47 15.34
CA GLU A 352 -5.24 -42.87 15.74
C GLU A 352 -5.61 -43.02 17.22
N ARG A 353 -4.95 -42.28 18.10
CA ARG A 353 -5.26 -42.26 19.53
C ARG A 353 -6.66 -41.71 19.83
N LEU A 354 -7.10 -40.70 19.10
CA LEU A 354 -8.45 -40.17 19.19
C LEU A 354 -9.47 -41.22 18.74
N GLY A 355 -9.21 -41.97 17.68
CA GLY A 355 -10.02 -43.09 17.23
C GLY A 355 -10.16 -44.18 18.33
N GLU A 356 -9.02 -44.64 18.88
CA GLU A 356 -9.02 -45.59 20.00
C GLU A 356 -9.81 -45.12 21.24
N ALA A 357 -9.72 -43.80 21.53
CA ALA A 357 -10.47 -43.24 22.67
C ALA A 357 -11.99 -43.19 22.41
N LEU A 358 -12.39 -42.87 21.16
CA LEU A 358 -13.80 -42.88 20.76
C LEU A 358 -14.37 -44.27 20.67
N ASP A 359 -13.61 -45.28 20.30
CA ASP A 359 -14.04 -46.69 20.23
C ASP A 359 -14.35 -47.32 21.65
N ARG A 360 -13.82 -46.69 22.70
CA ARG A 360 -14.16 -47.09 24.12
C ARG A 360 -15.50 -46.55 24.60
N LEU A 361 -16.15 -45.68 23.83
CA LEU A 361 -17.47 -45.17 24.08
C LEU A 361 -18.55 -46.08 23.50
N ASN A 362 -19.80 -45.92 23.93
CA ASN A 362 -20.90 -46.56 23.25
C ASN A 362 -21.07 -45.94 21.85
N GLU A 363 -21.48 -46.75 20.86
CA GLU A 363 -21.66 -46.30 19.46
C GLU A 363 -22.45 -44.98 19.32
N ARG A 364 -23.50 -44.80 20.10
CA ARG A 364 -24.31 -43.58 20.11
C ARG A 364 -23.57 -42.38 20.72
N GLU A 365 -22.77 -42.59 21.75
CA GLU A 365 -21.97 -41.54 22.41
C GLU A 365 -20.84 -41.11 21.47
N ALA A 366 -20.17 -42.07 20.81
CA ALA A 366 -19.12 -41.81 19.82
C ALA A 366 -19.68 -41.07 18.61
N LEU A 367 -20.82 -41.50 18.07
CA LEU A 367 -21.45 -40.86 16.90
C LEU A 367 -21.85 -39.40 17.19
N VAL A 368 -22.42 -39.12 18.35
CA VAL A 368 -22.77 -37.74 18.75
C VAL A 368 -21.51 -36.87 18.81
N LEU A 369 -20.39 -37.35 19.37
CA LEU A 369 -19.17 -36.58 19.44
C LEU A 369 -18.56 -36.39 18.02
N LYS A 370 -18.53 -37.44 17.21
CA LYS A 370 -18.03 -37.38 15.83
C LYS A 370 -18.77 -36.33 14.98
N MET A 371 -20.11 -36.30 15.07
CA MET A 371 -20.93 -35.30 14.39
C MET A 371 -20.72 -33.87 14.93
N ARG A 372 -20.70 -33.73 16.25
CA ARG A 372 -20.54 -32.42 16.90
C ARG A 372 -19.22 -31.73 16.55
N HIS A 373 -18.15 -32.50 16.47
CA HIS A 373 -16.81 -31.98 16.18
C HIS A 373 -16.34 -32.20 14.73
N GLY A 374 -17.26 -32.49 13.82
CA GLY A 374 -16.95 -32.58 12.40
C GLY A 374 -16.03 -33.75 11.99
N LEU A 375 -15.91 -34.80 12.80
CA LEU A 375 -15.01 -35.93 12.49
C LEU A 375 -15.55 -36.90 11.42
N ILE A 376 -16.78 -36.68 10.89
CA ILE A 376 -17.39 -37.48 9.82
C ILE A 376 -17.39 -36.71 8.51
N ASP A 377 -17.86 -35.46 8.52
CA ASP A 377 -18.15 -34.66 7.33
C ASP A 377 -17.32 -33.35 7.28
N ASP A 378 -16.25 -33.23 8.06
CA ASP A 378 -15.42 -32.01 8.25
C ASP A 378 -16.24 -30.76 8.64
N ARG A 379 -17.50 -30.95 9.09
CA ARG A 379 -18.42 -29.89 9.49
C ARG A 379 -18.93 -30.11 10.91
N GLU A 380 -18.80 -29.09 11.77
CA GLU A 380 -19.41 -29.09 13.09
C GLU A 380 -20.94 -28.96 13.00
N HIS A 381 -21.67 -29.95 13.56
CA HIS A 381 -23.11 -29.91 13.63
C HIS A 381 -23.61 -29.30 14.96
N THR A 382 -24.71 -28.57 14.90
CA THR A 382 -25.37 -28.05 16.12
C THR A 382 -26.06 -29.16 16.89
N LEU A 383 -26.31 -28.94 18.21
CA LEU A 383 -27.05 -29.92 19.05
C LEU A 383 -28.43 -30.23 18.49
N GLU A 384 -29.03 -29.29 17.78
CA GLU A 384 -30.37 -29.43 17.20
C GLU A 384 -30.36 -30.29 15.95
N GLU A 385 -29.38 -30.06 15.05
CA GLU A 385 -29.19 -30.88 13.85
C GLU A 385 -28.87 -32.32 14.19
N VAL A 386 -27.97 -32.56 15.16
CA VAL A 386 -27.67 -33.91 15.64
C VAL A 386 -28.93 -34.55 16.27
N GLY A 387 -29.74 -33.74 17.00
CA GLY A 387 -30.99 -34.20 17.56
C GLY A 387 -32.01 -34.63 16.51
N GLN A 388 -32.14 -33.86 15.42
CA GLN A 388 -33.01 -34.19 14.28
C GLN A 388 -32.57 -35.48 13.58
N GLN A 389 -31.27 -35.64 13.35
CA GLN A 389 -30.72 -36.85 12.68
C GLN A 389 -30.93 -38.13 13.53
N LEU A 390 -30.77 -38.02 14.85
CA LEU A 390 -30.88 -39.16 15.74
C LEU A 390 -32.31 -39.35 16.35
N GLY A 391 -33.25 -38.49 15.96
CA GLY A 391 -34.63 -38.57 16.43
C GLY A 391 -34.81 -38.32 17.95
N VAL A 392 -33.97 -37.45 18.56
CA VAL A 392 -34.00 -37.12 19.98
C VAL A 392 -33.95 -35.61 20.20
N THR A 393 -34.36 -35.18 21.41
CA THR A 393 -34.37 -33.74 21.73
C THR A 393 -32.97 -33.17 21.90
N ARG A 394 -32.80 -31.88 21.61
CA ARG A 394 -31.57 -31.11 21.85
C ARG A 394 -30.94 -31.34 23.22
N GLU A 395 -31.79 -31.30 24.27
CA GLU A 395 -31.32 -31.51 25.65
C GLU A 395 -30.80 -32.94 25.88
N ARG A 396 -31.38 -33.91 25.20
CA ARG A 396 -30.92 -35.31 25.29
C ARG A 396 -29.54 -35.46 24.63
N ILE A 397 -29.29 -34.80 23.50
CA ILE A 397 -27.97 -34.80 22.88
C ILE A 397 -26.94 -34.14 23.80
N ARG A 398 -27.28 -33.01 24.45
CA ARG A 398 -26.41 -32.34 25.42
C ARG A 398 -26.04 -33.23 26.60
N GLN A 399 -27.03 -34.05 27.09
CA GLN A 399 -26.75 -35.00 28.15
C GLN A 399 -25.83 -36.14 27.70
N ILE A 400 -26.02 -36.65 26.48
CA ILE A 400 -25.16 -37.69 25.88
C ILE A 400 -23.74 -37.14 25.70
N GLU A 401 -23.58 -35.97 25.12
CA GLU A 401 -22.29 -35.29 24.90
C GLU A 401 -21.53 -35.10 26.23
N ASN A 402 -22.18 -34.51 27.25
CA ASN A 402 -21.57 -34.33 28.56
C ASN A 402 -21.17 -35.64 29.24
N LYS A 403 -21.97 -36.69 29.04
CA LYS A 403 -21.66 -38.02 29.57
C LYS A 403 -20.46 -38.65 28.84
N ALA A 404 -20.42 -38.51 27.53
CA ALA A 404 -19.32 -39.01 26.71
C ALA A 404 -18.02 -38.30 27.04
N LEU A 405 -18.01 -36.95 27.13
CA LEU A 405 -16.86 -36.16 27.51
C LEU A 405 -16.33 -36.49 28.91
N ARG A 406 -17.25 -36.73 29.92
CA ARG A 406 -16.83 -37.18 31.25
C ARG A 406 -16.14 -38.54 31.22
N LYS A 407 -16.65 -39.49 30.40
CA LYS A 407 -16.00 -40.78 30.22
C LYS A 407 -14.65 -40.65 29.59
N LEU A 408 -14.52 -39.86 28.51
CA LEU A 408 -13.23 -39.59 27.86
C LEU A 408 -12.22 -38.96 28.82
N LYS A 409 -12.66 -37.96 29.60
CA LYS A 409 -11.82 -37.33 30.62
C LYS A 409 -11.33 -38.33 31.67
N TYR A 410 -12.18 -39.27 32.08
CA TYR A 410 -11.81 -40.32 33.04
C TYR A 410 -10.79 -41.29 32.41
N PHE A 411 -10.97 -41.69 31.16
CA PHE A 411 -10.01 -42.55 30.46
C PHE A 411 -8.66 -41.87 30.24
N GLU A 412 -8.68 -40.60 29.88
CA GLU A 412 -7.49 -39.79 29.66
C GLU A 412 -6.68 -39.59 30.95
N SER A 413 -7.33 -39.30 32.06
CA SER A 413 -6.70 -39.14 33.38
C SER A 413 -5.90 -40.40 33.81
N ARG A 414 -6.24 -41.56 33.24
CA ARG A 414 -5.63 -42.84 33.54
C ARG A 414 -4.53 -43.24 32.59
N ASN A 415 -4.57 -42.81 31.30
CA ASN A 415 -3.66 -43.22 30.24
C ASN A 415 -2.77 -42.11 29.65
N ARG A 416 -3.04 -40.84 29.94
CA ARG A 416 -2.31 -39.64 29.49
C ARG A 416 -1.93 -39.59 28.00
N GLY A 417 -2.60 -40.33 27.11
CA GLY A 417 -2.17 -40.52 25.73
C GLY A 417 -2.47 -39.38 24.78
N LEU A 418 -3.51 -38.55 25.03
CA LEU A 418 -3.90 -37.44 24.17
C LEU A 418 -3.31 -36.11 24.61
N ARG A 419 -3.01 -35.95 25.88
CA ARG A 419 -2.48 -34.72 26.44
C ARG A 419 -1.07 -34.41 25.94
N ASP A 420 -0.29 -35.46 25.72
CA ASP A 420 1.10 -35.34 25.23
C ASP A 420 1.18 -34.71 23.82
N PHE A 421 0.10 -34.77 23.02
CA PHE A 421 0.02 -34.12 21.70
C PHE A 421 -0.46 -32.66 21.74
N VAL A 422 -0.97 -32.16 22.86
CA VAL A 422 -1.49 -30.80 23.00
C VAL A 422 -0.48 -29.87 23.69
N GLU A 423 0.46 -30.44 24.46
CA GLU A 423 1.47 -29.68 25.20
C GLU A 423 2.74 -29.38 24.38
N HIS A 424 2.73 -29.69 23.08
CA HIS A 424 3.73 -29.30 22.08
C HIS A 424 3.11 -28.38 21.05
#